data_8798ef7326bbe87893c8efd2e1cb80de
#
_entry.id   8798ef7326bbe87893c8efd2e1cb80de
#
_cell.length_a   1.000
_cell.length_b   1.000
_cell.length_c   1.000
_cell.angle_alpha   90.00
_cell.angle_beta   90.00
_cell.angle_gamma   90.00
#
_symmetry.space_group_name_H-M   'P 1'
#
loop_
_entity.id
_entity.type
_entity.pdbx_description
1 polymer ?
#
loop_
_entity_poly.entity_id
_entity_poly.type
_entity_poly.pdbx_seq_one_letter_code
_entity_poly.pdbx_strand_id
1 'polypeptide(L)'
;MSKEKRSAGFAGRGSTADPGTPLAQGLYDPALDKDSCGVGFIADIKGRKSHQLIEDGLRILCNLEHRGAVGADPRMGDGAGILVQMPHKFFAKKTAELGIKLPKPGEYAVGYLFMPMDPNWRQIVRDIYAEVIAREGLSLLGWRDVPTDNSTLGESVKPTEPKHMQVFIGRGKKKFSEDEFERRLYILRKSISNAIYRRRERRTAGYYPVSISCRTVIYKGMFLADQLGAYYPDLHDPDFESALALVHQRFSTNTFPAWSLAHPYRYIAHNGEINTLRGNVNWMAARQASVSSPLFGKDINKLWPISYEGQSDTACFDNALEFLVQGGYSLAHAMMMMIPEAWAGNPLMDEERRAFYEYNAALMEPWDGPAAIALSLIHI
;
A
#
# COMPACT_ATOMS: atom_id res chain seq x y z
N MET A 1 -12.77 49.24 -13.90
CA MET A 1 -14.07 48.88 -13.33
C MET A 1 -14.07 47.39 -13.01
N SER A 2 -14.05 47.13 -11.74
CA SER A 2 -13.98 45.86 -11.08
C SER A 2 -15.14 44.93 -11.36
N LYS A 3 -14.93 43.60 -11.31
CA LYS A 3 -15.93 42.66 -10.80
C LYS A 3 -15.21 41.51 -10.06
N GLU A 4 -15.15 41.69 -8.75
CA GLU A 4 -15.02 40.60 -7.79
C GLU A 4 -16.09 39.57 -8.02
N LYS A 5 -15.70 38.29 -8.10
CA LYS A 5 -16.62 37.19 -7.83
C LYS A 5 -16.25 36.62 -6.45
N ARG A 6 -17.07 36.95 -5.48
CA ARG A 6 -17.06 36.39 -4.14
C ARG A 6 -17.39 34.90 -4.22
N SER A 7 -16.53 34.09 -3.64
CA SER A 7 -16.79 32.70 -3.30
C SER A 7 -17.89 32.65 -2.23
N ALA A 8 -18.90 31.82 -2.44
CA ALA A 8 -19.94 31.56 -1.47
C ALA A 8 -19.33 30.82 -0.25
N GLY A 9 -19.33 31.51 0.89
CA GLY A 9 -18.89 30.96 2.14
C GLY A 9 -19.83 29.83 2.62
N PHE A 10 -19.25 28.73 3.05
CA PHE A 10 -19.94 27.74 3.87
C PHE A 10 -20.32 28.40 5.20
N ALA A 11 -21.60 28.54 5.46
CA ALA A 11 -22.14 29.05 6.72
C ALA A 11 -21.79 28.09 7.85
N GLY A 12 -21.27 28.65 8.94
CA GLY A 12 -20.70 27.97 10.08
C GLY A 12 -21.59 26.93 10.74
N ARG A 13 -21.04 25.76 10.94
CA ARG A 13 -21.41 24.93 12.08
C ARG A 13 -20.64 25.44 13.28
N GLY A 14 -21.36 25.70 14.38
CA GLY A 14 -20.79 26.22 15.60
C GLY A 14 -19.55 25.41 16.02
N SER A 15 -18.47 26.11 16.27
CA SER A 15 -17.23 25.60 16.81
C SER A 15 -17.47 24.99 18.18
N THR A 16 -17.62 23.67 18.23
CA THR A 16 -17.22 22.96 19.44
C THR A 16 -15.71 22.92 19.38
N ALA A 17 -15.06 23.74 20.20
CA ALA A 17 -13.61 23.72 20.34
C ALA A 17 -13.17 22.27 20.57
N ASP A 18 -12.29 21.76 19.73
CA ASP A 18 -11.66 20.47 19.91
C ASP A 18 -10.92 20.53 21.25
N PRO A 19 -11.19 19.61 22.22
CA PRO A 19 -10.63 19.68 23.57
C PRO A 19 -9.11 19.55 23.66
N GLY A 20 -8.40 19.53 22.55
CA GLY A 20 -6.93 19.53 22.49
C GLY A 20 -6.32 20.76 21.80
N THR A 21 -7.12 21.63 21.19
CA THR A 21 -6.59 22.76 20.41
C THR A 21 -6.43 24.00 21.28
N PRO A 22 -5.23 24.65 21.36
CA PRO A 22 -5.06 25.90 22.04
C PRO A 22 -5.96 27.00 21.48
N LEU A 23 -6.37 27.94 22.34
CA LEU A 23 -7.10 29.12 21.86
C LEU A 23 -6.18 30.02 21.04
N ALA A 24 -6.77 30.79 20.11
CA ALA A 24 -6.03 31.78 19.33
C ALA A 24 -5.26 32.74 20.24
N GLN A 25 -3.95 32.88 20.02
CA GLN A 25 -3.09 33.80 20.79
C GLN A 25 -1.87 34.24 19.98
N GLY A 26 -1.55 35.50 20.02
CA GLY A 26 -0.44 36.06 19.26
C GLY A 26 -0.65 35.86 17.76
N LEU A 27 0.27 35.16 17.10
CA LEU A 27 0.18 34.81 15.67
C LEU A 27 -0.50 33.47 15.42
N TYR A 28 -0.85 32.72 16.44
CA TYR A 28 -1.53 31.44 16.32
C TYR A 28 -3.04 31.66 16.29
N ASP A 29 -3.66 31.13 15.25
CA ASP A 29 -5.12 31.06 15.09
C ASP A 29 -5.48 29.65 14.64
N PRO A 30 -6.22 28.86 15.45
CA PRO A 30 -6.60 27.50 15.08
C PRO A 30 -7.48 27.42 13.82
N ALA A 31 -8.12 28.52 13.41
CA ALA A 31 -8.85 28.57 12.16
C ALA A 31 -7.95 28.51 10.91
N LEU A 32 -6.64 28.74 11.09
CA LEU A 32 -5.62 28.65 10.06
C LEU A 32 -4.91 27.30 10.06
N ASP A 33 -5.16 26.46 11.05
CA ASP A 33 -4.60 25.11 11.10
C ASP A 33 -5.11 24.28 9.92
N LYS A 34 -4.19 23.58 9.29
CA LYS A 34 -4.46 22.67 8.16
C LYS A 34 -3.81 21.33 8.43
N ASP A 35 -4.40 20.30 7.88
CA ASP A 35 -3.79 18.97 7.91
C ASP A 35 -2.37 19.05 7.35
N SER A 36 -1.41 18.53 8.14
CA SER A 36 0.00 18.50 7.78
C SER A 36 0.49 17.11 7.37
N CYS A 37 -0.43 16.16 7.16
CA CYS A 37 -0.16 14.79 6.74
C CYS A 37 -0.62 14.52 5.32
N GLY A 38 0.15 13.77 4.53
CA GLY A 38 -0.22 13.30 3.19
C GLY A 38 -1.05 12.02 3.18
N VAL A 39 -1.50 11.55 4.35
CA VAL A 39 -2.29 10.32 4.54
C VAL A 39 -3.73 10.69 4.82
N GLY A 40 -4.67 9.96 4.21
CA GLY A 40 -6.08 10.03 4.52
C GLY A 40 -6.73 8.65 4.48
N PHE A 41 -7.78 8.46 5.28
CA PHE A 41 -8.59 7.26 5.18
C PHE A 41 -10.06 7.57 5.48
N ILE A 42 -10.94 6.74 4.93
CA ILE A 42 -12.37 6.75 5.21
C ILE A 42 -12.86 5.31 5.33
N ALA A 43 -13.74 5.04 6.29
CA ALA A 43 -14.30 3.72 6.50
C ALA A 43 -15.76 3.79 6.95
N ASP A 44 -16.57 2.89 6.46
CA ASP A 44 -17.90 2.64 7.03
C ASP A 44 -17.77 1.68 8.23
N ILE A 45 -18.09 2.18 9.43
CA ILE A 45 -17.93 1.42 10.70
C ILE A 45 -18.78 0.13 10.70
N LYS A 46 -19.86 0.07 9.91
CA LYS A 46 -20.72 -1.11 9.78
C LYS A 46 -20.27 -2.04 8.64
N GLY A 47 -19.17 -1.73 7.95
CA GLY A 47 -18.63 -2.53 6.86
C GLY A 47 -19.46 -2.53 5.57
N ARG A 48 -20.36 -1.57 5.37
CA ARG A 48 -21.21 -1.45 4.18
C ARG A 48 -20.38 -0.92 3.02
N LYS A 49 -20.29 -1.70 1.97
CA LYS A 49 -19.56 -1.31 0.75
C LYS A 49 -20.39 -0.36 -0.09
N SER A 50 -19.76 0.67 -0.63
CA SER A 50 -20.36 1.60 -1.59
C SER A 50 -19.31 2.17 -2.54
N HIS A 51 -19.75 2.59 -3.72
CA HIS A 51 -18.92 3.36 -4.65
C HIS A 51 -18.66 4.78 -4.14
N GLN A 52 -19.64 5.37 -3.44
CA GLN A 52 -19.50 6.71 -2.83
C GLN A 52 -18.23 6.80 -1.95
N LEU A 53 -17.89 5.73 -1.23
CA LEU A 53 -16.71 5.70 -0.39
C LEU A 53 -15.41 5.80 -1.21
N ILE A 54 -15.39 5.27 -2.44
CA ILE A 54 -14.26 5.44 -3.36
C ILE A 54 -14.16 6.91 -3.80
N GLU A 55 -15.28 7.52 -4.19
CA GLU A 55 -15.31 8.93 -4.57
C GLU A 55 -14.89 9.84 -3.42
N ASP A 56 -15.33 9.55 -2.20
CA ASP A 56 -14.92 10.29 -1.00
C ASP A 56 -13.41 10.10 -0.72
N GLY A 57 -12.86 8.90 -0.91
CA GLY A 57 -11.43 8.64 -0.83
C GLY A 57 -10.63 9.45 -1.85
N LEU A 58 -11.06 9.50 -3.10
CA LEU A 58 -10.44 10.33 -4.14
C LEU A 58 -10.55 11.83 -3.80
N ARG A 59 -11.67 12.26 -3.23
CA ARG A 59 -11.85 13.65 -2.77
C ARG A 59 -10.91 14.00 -1.62
N ILE A 60 -10.74 13.09 -0.64
CA ILE A 60 -9.74 13.26 0.44
C ILE A 60 -8.35 13.45 -0.18
N LEU A 61 -7.99 12.63 -1.17
CA LEU A 61 -6.70 12.74 -1.85
C LEU A 61 -6.52 14.12 -2.50
N CYS A 62 -7.53 14.61 -3.23
CA CYS A 62 -7.50 15.95 -3.83
C CYS A 62 -7.38 17.06 -2.77
N ASN A 63 -8.02 16.91 -1.60
CA ASN A 63 -7.89 17.87 -0.51
C ASN A 63 -6.47 17.89 0.08
N LEU A 64 -5.68 16.81 -0.11
CA LEU A 64 -4.28 16.71 0.30
C LEU A 64 -3.28 17.19 -0.78
N GLU A 65 -3.74 17.81 -1.86
CA GLU A 65 -2.87 18.29 -2.97
C GLU A 65 -1.71 19.14 -2.47
N HIS A 66 -1.95 20.02 -1.49
CA HIS A 66 -0.95 20.86 -0.85
C HIS A 66 0.17 20.08 -0.13
N ARG A 67 0.02 18.76 0.04
CA ARG A 67 1.00 17.84 0.65
C ARG A 67 1.79 17.04 -0.39
N GLY A 68 1.47 17.20 -1.66
CA GLY A 68 2.19 16.57 -2.76
C GLY A 68 3.40 17.41 -3.21
N ALA A 69 4.45 16.76 -3.66
CA ALA A 69 5.53 17.44 -4.36
C ALA A 69 5.27 17.46 -5.88
N VAL A 70 5.66 18.54 -6.49
CA VAL A 70 5.64 18.75 -7.93
C VAL A 70 7.08 18.85 -8.40
N GLY A 71 7.43 18.07 -9.43
CA GLY A 71 8.75 18.11 -10.05
C GLY A 71 8.97 19.33 -10.93
N ALA A 72 10.05 19.33 -11.70
CA ALA A 72 10.32 20.37 -12.71
C ALA A 72 9.24 20.42 -13.81
N ASP A 73 8.61 19.29 -14.13
CA ASP A 73 7.40 19.19 -14.93
C ASP A 73 6.19 19.40 -14.00
N PRO A 74 5.34 20.43 -14.22
CA PRO A 74 4.20 20.72 -13.34
C PRO A 74 3.15 19.62 -13.28
N ARG A 75 3.19 18.64 -14.18
CA ARG A 75 2.31 17.47 -14.20
C ARG A 75 3.00 16.20 -13.71
N MET A 76 4.18 16.33 -13.10
CA MET A 76 4.91 15.23 -12.47
C MET A 76 4.74 15.27 -10.96
N GLY A 77 3.97 14.31 -10.41
CA GLY A 77 3.87 14.11 -8.98
C GLY A 77 4.84 13.06 -8.45
N ASP A 78 5.18 13.16 -7.17
CA ASP A 78 6.01 12.16 -6.49
C ASP A 78 5.29 10.82 -6.28
N GLY A 79 3.96 10.84 -6.33
CA GLY A 79 3.13 9.64 -6.24
C GLY A 79 1.85 9.85 -5.47
N ALA A 80 0.80 9.20 -5.93
CA ALA A 80 -0.47 9.10 -5.23
C ALA A 80 -1.08 7.71 -5.42
N GLY A 81 -1.98 7.33 -4.51
CA GLY A 81 -2.65 6.03 -4.61
C GLY A 81 -3.76 5.84 -3.61
N ILE A 82 -4.51 4.77 -3.84
CA ILE A 82 -5.63 4.30 -3.04
C ILE A 82 -5.54 2.80 -2.81
N LEU A 83 -5.74 2.38 -1.57
CA LEU A 83 -5.94 0.99 -1.18
C LEU A 83 -7.40 0.82 -0.75
N VAL A 84 -8.03 -0.22 -1.27
CA VAL A 84 -9.44 -0.54 -1.00
C VAL A 84 -9.62 -2.03 -0.73
N GLN A 85 -10.76 -2.41 -0.16
CA GLN A 85 -11.15 -3.82 -0.07
C GLN A 85 -11.40 -4.38 -1.48
N MET A 86 -11.29 -5.71 -1.60
CA MET A 86 -11.59 -6.42 -2.84
C MET A 86 -12.97 -6.06 -3.40
N PRO A 87 -13.06 -5.35 -4.54
CA PRO A 87 -14.32 -4.96 -5.17
C PRO A 87 -14.84 -6.12 -6.03
N HIS A 88 -15.40 -7.14 -5.38
CA HIS A 88 -15.79 -8.40 -6.03
C HIS A 88 -16.79 -8.20 -7.16
N LYS A 89 -17.79 -7.35 -6.97
CA LYS A 89 -18.84 -7.09 -7.96
C LYS A 89 -18.25 -6.56 -9.27
N PHE A 90 -17.33 -5.60 -9.15
CA PHE A 90 -16.57 -5.06 -10.28
C PHE A 90 -15.73 -6.13 -10.98
N PHE A 91 -14.91 -6.89 -10.22
CA PHE A 91 -14.07 -7.90 -10.83
C PHE A 91 -14.87 -9.04 -11.45
N ALA A 92 -15.97 -9.48 -10.83
CA ALA A 92 -16.83 -10.50 -11.42
C ALA A 92 -17.40 -10.08 -12.78
N LYS A 93 -17.81 -8.82 -12.92
CA LYS A 93 -18.27 -8.22 -14.18
C LYS A 93 -17.14 -8.17 -15.21
N LYS A 94 -15.98 -7.55 -14.85
CA LYS A 94 -14.87 -7.36 -15.79
C LYS A 94 -14.19 -8.67 -16.22
N THR A 95 -14.14 -9.66 -15.36
CA THR A 95 -13.55 -10.95 -15.71
C THR A 95 -14.51 -11.81 -16.56
N ALA A 96 -15.83 -11.68 -16.35
CA ALA A 96 -16.82 -12.34 -17.20
C ALA A 96 -16.71 -11.89 -18.67
N GLU A 97 -16.44 -10.58 -18.92
CA GLU A 97 -16.17 -10.02 -20.24
C GLU A 97 -14.95 -10.69 -20.91
N LEU A 98 -14.02 -11.23 -20.13
CA LEU A 98 -12.81 -11.94 -20.59
C LEU A 98 -12.95 -13.48 -20.59
N GLY A 99 -14.15 -14.01 -20.30
CA GLY A 99 -14.38 -15.45 -20.19
C GLY A 99 -13.79 -16.09 -18.93
N ILE A 100 -13.37 -15.29 -17.94
CA ILE A 100 -12.82 -15.76 -16.68
C ILE A 100 -13.94 -15.82 -15.64
N LYS A 101 -14.21 -17.03 -15.11
CA LYS A 101 -15.19 -17.23 -14.05
C LYS A 101 -14.48 -17.15 -12.68
N LEU A 102 -14.81 -16.12 -11.91
CA LEU A 102 -14.27 -15.98 -10.55
C LEU A 102 -15.02 -16.88 -9.55
N PRO A 103 -14.30 -17.48 -8.57
CA PRO A 103 -14.90 -18.09 -7.38
C PRO A 103 -15.55 -17.02 -6.47
N LYS A 104 -16.06 -17.44 -5.33
CA LYS A 104 -16.61 -16.54 -4.30
C LYS A 104 -15.52 -15.63 -3.72
N PRO A 105 -15.91 -14.47 -3.15
CA PRO A 105 -14.98 -13.65 -2.37
C PRO A 105 -14.21 -14.48 -1.34
N GLY A 106 -12.92 -14.16 -1.18
CA GLY A 106 -12.01 -14.90 -0.31
C GLY A 106 -11.47 -16.21 -0.91
N GLU A 107 -12.04 -16.75 -1.99
CA GLU A 107 -11.55 -17.97 -2.67
C GLU A 107 -10.64 -17.68 -3.87
N TYR A 108 -10.48 -16.42 -4.21
CA TYR A 108 -9.54 -15.96 -5.22
C TYR A 108 -8.84 -14.68 -4.75
N ALA A 109 -7.72 -14.39 -5.36
CA ALA A 109 -6.93 -13.19 -5.15
C ALA A 109 -6.74 -12.42 -6.45
N VAL A 110 -6.49 -11.12 -6.33
CA VAL A 110 -6.07 -10.27 -7.42
C VAL A 110 -4.65 -9.80 -7.17
N GLY A 111 -3.75 -10.06 -8.10
CA GLY A 111 -2.45 -9.42 -8.16
C GLY A 111 -2.51 -8.19 -9.03
N TYR A 112 -2.25 -6.99 -8.47
CA TYR A 112 -2.04 -5.79 -9.26
C TYR A 112 -0.54 -5.62 -9.53
N LEU A 113 -0.17 -5.50 -10.80
CA LEU A 113 1.22 -5.58 -11.24
C LEU A 113 1.58 -4.42 -12.16
N PHE A 114 2.72 -3.81 -11.90
CA PHE A 114 3.46 -3.09 -12.92
C PHE A 114 4.28 -4.09 -13.71
N MET A 115 4.16 -4.06 -15.02
CA MET A 115 4.78 -5.03 -15.92
C MET A 115 5.67 -4.31 -16.93
N PRO A 116 6.69 -4.97 -17.47
CA PRO A 116 7.52 -4.40 -18.51
C PRO A 116 6.71 -3.97 -19.73
N MET A 117 7.07 -2.85 -20.34
CA MET A 117 6.45 -2.36 -21.59
C MET A 117 6.77 -3.27 -22.78
N ASP A 118 7.94 -3.91 -22.78
CA ASP A 118 8.33 -4.89 -23.82
C ASP A 118 7.44 -6.16 -23.74
N PRO A 119 6.71 -6.53 -24.80
CA PRO A 119 5.80 -7.66 -24.80
C PRO A 119 6.50 -9.01 -24.53
N ASN A 120 7.74 -9.19 -25.00
CA ASN A 120 8.48 -10.45 -24.82
C ASN A 120 8.84 -10.63 -23.33
N TRP A 121 9.31 -9.56 -22.69
CA TRP A 121 9.61 -9.60 -21.25
C TRP A 121 8.35 -9.75 -20.40
N ARG A 122 7.29 -9.12 -20.79
CA ARG A 122 5.99 -9.29 -20.13
C ARG A 122 5.51 -10.73 -20.24
N GLN A 123 5.74 -11.40 -21.38
CA GLN A 123 5.40 -12.81 -21.51
C GLN A 123 6.27 -13.70 -20.61
N ILE A 124 7.58 -13.47 -20.52
CA ILE A 124 8.47 -14.19 -19.61
C ILE A 124 8.00 -14.04 -18.16
N VAL A 125 7.60 -12.84 -17.73
CA VAL A 125 7.06 -12.63 -16.39
C VAL A 125 5.76 -13.43 -16.20
N ARG A 126 4.85 -13.44 -17.18
CA ARG A 126 3.60 -14.23 -17.12
C ARG A 126 3.88 -15.74 -17.03
N ASP A 127 4.88 -16.23 -17.74
CA ASP A 127 5.28 -17.66 -17.69
C ASP A 127 5.84 -18.02 -16.31
N ILE A 128 6.65 -17.14 -15.71
CA ILE A 128 7.11 -17.33 -14.32
C ILE A 128 5.94 -17.36 -13.34
N TYR A 129 4.94 -16.47 -13.51
CA TYR A 129 3.71 -16.51 -12.71
C TYR A 129 2.98 -17.84 -12.85
N ALA A 130 2.76 -18.32 -14.06
CA ALA A 130 2.10 -19.59 -14.33
C ALA A 130 2.83 -20.78 -13.68
N GLU A 131 4.15 -20.83 -13.83
CA GLU A 131 5.01 -21.86 -13.24
C GLU A 131 4.93 -21.86 -11.70
N VAL A 132 5.13 -20.68 -11.09
CA VAL A 132 5.19 -20.59 -9.62
C VAL A 132 3.81 -20.79 -8.99
N ILE A 133 2.74 -20.28 -9.59
CA ILE A 133 1.35 -20.51 -9.15
C ILE A 133 1.05 -22.02 -9.13
N ALA A 134 1.40 -22.73 -10.20
CA ALA A 134 1.20 -24.18 -10.29
C ALA A 134 2.06 -24.92 -9.25
N ARG A 135 3.32 -24.53 -9.07
CA ARG A 135 4.24 -25.13 -8.09
C ARG A 135 3.75 -24.96 -6.65
N GLU A 136 3.15 -23.82 -6.32
CA GLU A 136 2.58 -23.58 -4.98
C GLU A 136 1.19 -24.24 -4.80
N GLY A 137 0.67 -24.93 -5.82
CA GLY A 137 -0.61 -25.65 -5.78
C GLY A 137 -1.84 -24.75 -5.86
N LEU A 138 -1.66 -23.53 -6.35
CA LEU A 138 -2.71 -22.57 -6.63
C LEU A 138 -3.16 -22.66 -8.10
N SER A 139 -4.21 -21.93 -8.49
CA SER A 139 -4.76 -21.95 -9.84
C SER A 139 -4.62 -20.57 -10.49
N LEU A 140 -4.00 -20.48 -11.64
CA LEU A 140 -4.06 -19.28 -12.48
C LEU A 140 -5.44 -19.23 -13.16
N LEU A 141 -6.26 -18.24 -12.81
CA LEU A 141 -7.60 -18.06 -13.38
C LEU A 141 -7.56 -17.25 -14.69
N GLY A 142 -6.68 -16.26 -14.76
CA GLY A 142 -6.52 -15.45 -15.96
C GLY A 142 -5.80 -14.13 -15.70
N TRP A 143 -5.75 -13.32 -16.76
CA TRP A 143 -5.09 -12.01 -16.79
C TRP A 143 -6.04 -10.94 -17.33
N ARG A 144 -5.90 -9.73 -16.83
CA ARG A 144 -6.61 -8.54 -17.31
C ARG A 144 -5.62 -7.40 -17.52
N ASP A 145 -5.68 -6.75 -18.65
CA ASP A 145 -5.06 -5.45 -18.85
C ASP A 145 -5.90 -4.39 -18.12
N VAL A 146 -5.27 -3.58 -17.28
CA VAL A 146 -5.95 -2.47 -16.61
C VAL A 146 -6.05 -1.30 -17.61
N PRO A 147 -7.25 -0.76 -17.86
CA PRO A 147 -7.38 0.43 -18.68
C PRO A 147 -6.77 1.63 -17.97
N THR A 148 -6.04 2.44 -18.69
CA THR A 148 -5.38 3.65 -18.19
C THR A 148 -5.53 4.79 -19.18
N ASP A 149 -5.66 6.03 -18.68
CA ASP A 149 -5.62 7.26 -19.46
C ASP A 149 -4.44 8.13 -19.00
N ASN A 150 -3.39 8.16 -19.81
CA ASN A 150 -2.17 8.91 -19.51
C ASN A 150 -2.19 10.35 -20.05
N SER A 151 -3.33 10.86 -20.50
CA SER A 151 -3.46 12.21 -21.06
C SER A 151 -3.09 13.32 -20.08
N THR A 152 -3.30 13.09 -18.78
CA THR A 152 -3.00 14.05 -17.70
C THR A 152 -1.56 13.97 -17.22
N LEU A 153 -0.81 12.93 -17.58
CA LEU A 153 0.58 12.77 -17.13
C LEU A 153 1.52 13.78 -17.78
N GLY A 154 2.55 14.17 -17.02
CA GLY A 154 3.65 14.97 -17.53
C GLY A 154 4.49 14.22 -18.58
N GLU A 155 5.04 14.95 -19.53
CA GLU A 155 5.85 14.36 -20.60
C GLU A 155 7.11 13.65 -20.07
N SER A 156 7.61 14.07 -18.90
CA SER A 156 8.73 13.43 -18.21
C SER A 156 8.36 12.09 -17.56
N VAL A 157 7.08 11.86 -17.23
CA VAL A 157 6.58 10.67 -16.57
C VAL A 157 6.22 9.57 -17.56
N LYS A 158 5.61 9.91 -18.70
CA LYS A 158 5.14 8.97 -19.72
C LYS A 158 6.17 7.92 -20.16
N PRO A 159 7.47 8.26 -20.39
CA PRO A 159 8.48 7.27 -20.77
C PRO A 159 8.78 6.23 -19.68
N THR A 160 8.42 6.51 -18.42
CA THR A 160 8.65 5.62 -17.29
C THR A 160 7.42 4.77 -16.93
N GLU A 161 6.30 5.00 -17.62
CA GLU A 161 5.02 4.33 -17.37
C GLU A 161 5.16 2.82 -17.58
N PRO A 162 4.78 1.99 -16.58
CA PRO A 162 4.74 0.53 -16.76
C PRO A 162 3.44 0.10 -17.43
N LYS A 163 3.41 -1.11 -17.99
CA LYS A 163 2.16 -1.75 -18.36
C LYS A 163 1.41 -2.22 -17.11
N HIS A 164 0.18 -1.77 -16.92
CA HIS A 164 -0.66 -2.15 -15.78
C HIS A 164 -1.44 -3.42 -16.10
N MET A 165 -1.29 -4.44 -15.25
CA MET A 165 -1.97 -5.73 -15.42
C MET A 165 -2.47 -6.27 -14.09
N GLN A 166 -3.53 -7.06 -14.17
CA GLN A 166 -4.07 -7.84 -13.06
C GLN A 166 -3.99 -9.33 -13.37
N VAL A 167 -3.57 -10.11 -12.36
CA VAL A 167 -3.59 -11.57 -12.39
C VAL A 167 -4.62 -12.07 -11.38
N PHE A 168 -5.46 -13.01 -11.80
CA PHE A 168 -6.47 -13.64 -10.96
C PHE A 168 -5.98 -15.03 -10.57
N ILE A 169 -5.96 -15.32 -9.26
CA ILE A 169 -5.37 -16.53 -8.68
C ILE A 169 -6.40 -17.18 -7.76
N GLY A 170 -6.75 -18.43 -8.03
CA GLY A 170 -7.64 -19.22 -7.17
C GLY A 170 -6.88 -20.06 -6.16
N ARG A 171 -7.56 -20.47 -5.09
CA ARG A 171 -7.00 -21.35 -4.02
C ARG A 171 -6.53 -22.71 -4.51
N GLY A 172 -6.86 -23.11 -5.72
CA GLY A 172 -6.60 -24.45 -6.23
C GLY A 172 -7.52 -25.50 -5.60
N LYS A 173 -7.01 -26.74 -5.47
CA LYS A 173 -7.77 -27.86 -4.89
C LYS A 173 -7.74 -27.91 -3.36
N LYS A 174 -6.86 -27.15 -2.72
CA LYS A 174 -6.69 -27.14 -1.26
C LYS A 174 -7.72 -26.23 -0.59
N LYS A 175 -8.27 -26.71 0.52
CA LYS A 175 -9.12 -25.87 1.39
C LYS A 175 -8.21 -25.11 2.35
N PHE A 176 -7.94 -23.86 2.05
CA PHE A 176 -7.25 -22.94 2.94
C PHE A 176 -8.28 -22.10 3.71
N SER A 177 -7.99 -21.72 4.95
CA SER A 177 -8.62 -20.54 5.55
C SER A 177 -8.22 -19.29 4.77
N GLU A 178 -8.87 -18.16 5.02
CA GLU A 178 -8.53 -16.92 4.34
C GLU A 178 -7.11 -16.44 4.72
N ASP A 179 -6.73 -16.56 6.00
CA ASP A 179 -5.39 -16.24 6.49
C ASP A 179 -4.30 -17.15 5.90
N GLU A 180 -4.59 -18.44 5.78
CA GLU A 180 -3.67 -19.38 5.11
C GLU A 180 -3.51 -19.03 3.64
N PHE A 181 -4.59 -18.59 2.99
CA PHE A 181 -4.53 -18.19 1.59
C PHE A 181 -3.72 -16.91 1.43
N GLU A 182 -3.92 -15.86 2.26
CA GLU A 182 -3.08 -14.65 2.27
C GLU A 182 -1.61 -15.00 2.48
N ARG A 183 -1.30 -15.90 3.41
CA ARG A 183 0.07 -16.37 3.63
C ARG A 183 0.65 -17.08 2.42
N ARG A 184 -0.13 -17.90 1.72
CA ARG A 184 0.30 -18.55 0.47
C ARG A 184 0.53 -17.53 -0.65
N LEU A 185 -0.29 -16.49 -0.73
CA LEU A 185 -0.11 -15.40 -1.68
C LEU A 185 1.16 -14.58 -1.37
N TYR A 186 1.46 -14.34 -0.09
CA TYR A 186 2.72 -13.73 0.32
C TYR A 186 3.94 -14.56 -0.11
N ILE A 187 3.93 -15.88 0.17
CA ILE A 187 5.00 -16.80 -0.26
C ILE A 187 5.12 -16.81 -1.78
N LEU A 188 4.00 -16.88 -2.50
CA LEU A 188 3.93 -16.83 -3.95
C LEU A 188 4.59 -15.55 -4.49
N ARG A 189 4.18 -14.37 -4.00
CA ARG A 189 4.71 -13.07 -4.42
C ARG A 189 6.21 -12.99 -4.22
N LYS A 190 6.72 -13.40 -3.06
CA LYS A 190 8.16 -13.40 -2.76
C LYS A 190 8.91 -14.38 -3.68
N SER A 191 8.37 -15.56 -3.90
CA SER A 191 8.95 -16.57 -4.79
C SER A 191 9.07 -16.09 -6.23
N ILE A 192 8.02 -15.44 -6.75
CA ILE A 192 8.00 -14.87 -8.10
C ILE A 192 8.99 -13.70 -8.19
N SER A 193 8.95 -12.76 -7.24
CA SER A 193 9.86 -11.62 -7.22
C SER A 193 11.31 -12.09 -7.19
N ASN A 194 11.63 -13.07 -6.35
CA ASN A 194 12.99 -13.63 -6.27
C ASN A 194 13.40 -14.33 -7.58
N ALA A 195 12.48 -15.04 -8.24
CA ALA A 195 12.76 -15.68 -9.52
C ALA A 195 13.05 -14.65 -10.63
N ILE A 196 12.33 -13.53 -10.64
CA ILE A 196 12.51 -12.45 -11.60
C ILE A 196 13.81 -11.68 -11.31
N TYR A 197 14.03 -11.21 -10.07
CA TYR A 197 15.18 -10.38 -9.71
C TYR A 197 16.51 -11.15 -9.77
N ARG A 198 16.53 -12.47 -9.51
CA ARG A 198 17.73 -13.30 -9.65
C ARG A 198 18.26 -13.39 -11.08
N ARG A 199 17.40 -13.17 -12.07
CA ARG A 199 17.83 -13.15 -13.48
C ARG A 199 18.74 -11.99 -13.83
N ARG A 200 18.88 -10.97 -12.93
CA ARG A 200 19.77 -9.80 -13.03
C ARG A 200 19.74 -9.08 -14.39
N GLU A 201 18.74 -9.29 -15.19
CA GLU A 201 18.64 -8.70 -16.50
C GLU A 201 18.07 -7.28 -16.36
N ARG A 202 18.73 -6.28 -16.95
CA ARG A 202 18.22 -4.89 -17.05
C ARG A 202 16.79 -4.81 -17.63
N ARG A 203 16.36 -5.90 -18.22
CA ARG A 203 15.10 -6.06 -18.94
C ARG A 203 13.90 -6.37 -18.03
N THR A 204 14.12 -6.71 -16.76
CA THR A 204 13.02 -6.76 -15.76
C THR A 204 12.68 -5.39 -15.20
N ALA A 205 13.35 -4.32 -15.68
CA ALA A 205 12.96 -2.94 -15.38
C ALA A 205 11.47 -2.73 -15.69
N GLY A 206 10.76 -2.16 -14.73
CA GLY A 206 9.30 -1.96 -14.82
C GLY A 206 8.45 -3.07 -14.20
N TYR A 207 9.02 -4.22 -13.78
CA TYR A 207 8.27 -5.20 -13.00
C TYR A 207 8.20 -4.82 -11.53
N TYR A 208 7.00 -4.73 -11.00
CA TYR A 208 6.76 -4.55 -9.56
C TYR A 208 5.37 -5.09 -9.16
N PRO A 209 5.27 -6.02 -8.22
CA PRO A 209 3.99 -6.47 -7.69
C PRO A 209 3.48 -5.46 -6.66
N VAL A 210 2.51 -4.65 -7.06
CA VAL A 210 1.91 -3.62 -6.20
C VAL A 210 1.19 -4.26 -5.02
N SER A 211 0.33 -5.24 -5.31
CA SER A 211 -0.36 -6.06 -4.32
C SER A 211 -0.68 -7.44 -4.91
N ILE A 212 -0.75 -8.47 -4.08
CA ILE A 212 -1.36 -9.78 -4.39
C ILE A 212 -2.10 -10.21 -3.12
N SER A 213 -3.43 -10.11 -3.13
CA SER A 213 -4.25 -10.35 -1.95
C SER A 213 -5.65 -10.83 -2.34
N CYS A 214 -6.29 -11.61 -1.47
CA CYS A 214 -7.72 -11.92 -1.58
C CYS A 214 -8.61 -10.90 -0.86
N ARG A 215 -8.01 -9.94 -0.14
CA ARG A 215 -8.69 -8.95 0.71
C ARG A 215 -8.66 -7.54 0.15
N THR A 216 -7.54 -7.14 -0.46
CA THR A 216 -7.27 -5.77 -0.87
C THR A 216 -6.80 -5.66 -2.31
N VAL A 217 -6.98 -4.47 -2.88
CA VAL A 217 -6.33 -4.06 -4.12
C VAL A 217 -5.83 -2.63 -4.00
N ILE A 218 -4.71 -2.33 -4.66
CA ILE A 218 -4.07 -1.01 -4.62
C ILE A 218 -3.95 -0.48 -6.04
N TYR A 219 -4.41 0.75 -6.23
CA TYR A 219 -4.17 1.55 -7.43
C TYR A 219 -3.27 2.71 -7.05
N LYS A 220 -2.12 2.84 -7.70
CA LYS A 220 -1.12 3.88 -7.40
C LYS A 220 -0.22 4.17 -8.59
N GLY A 221 0.51 5.27 -8.52
CA GLY A 221 1.50 5.62 -9.54
C GLY A 221 2.16 6.96 -9.28
N MET A 222 2.96 7.44 -10.23
CA MET A 222 3.60 8.74 -10.17
C MET A 222 2.60 9.85 -10.54
N PHE A 223 1.69 10.13 -9.63
CA PHE A 223 0.57 11.05 -9.83
C PHE A 223 0.62 12.24 -8.90
N LEU A 224 0.05 13.35 -9.36
CA LEU A 224 -0.58 14.35 -8.52
C LEU A 224 -1.92 13.81 -7.99
N ALA A 225 -2.47 14.46 -6.99
CA ALA A 225 -3.70 14.02 -6.32
C ALA A 225 -4.88 13.81 -7.27
N ASP A 226 -5.11 14.76 -8.16
CA ASP A 226 -6.21 14.79 -9.13
C ASP A 226 -6.02 13.80 -10.30
N GLN A 227 -4.78 13.41 -10.57
CA GLN A 227 -4.45 12.50 -11.69
C GLN A 227 -4.84 11.05 -11.41
N LEU A 228 -4.89 10.60 -10.14
CA LEU A 228 -5.17 9.20 -9.83
C LEU A 228 -6.52 8.72 -10.39
N GLY A 229 -7.58 9.46 -10.14
CA GLY A 229 -8.90 9.14 -10.67
C GLY A 229 -8.95 9.27 -12.19
N ALA A 230 -8.38 10.32 -12.76
CA ALA A 230 -8.34 10.53 -14.20
C ALA A 230 -7.59 9.41 -14.94
N TYR A 231 -6.50 8.91 -14.35
CA TYR A 231 -5.67 7.87 -14.94
C TYR A 231 -6.31 6.47 -14.90
N TYR A 232 -7.10 6.16 -13.86
CA TYR A 232 -7.71 4.83 -13.69
C TYR A 232 -9.24 4.86 -13.85
N PRO A 233 -9.77 4.64 -15.06
CA PRO A 233 -11.23 4.56 -15.29
C PRO A 233 -11.95 3.53 -14.41
N ASP A 234 -11.25 2.48 -13.97
CA ASP A 234 -11.79 1.46 -13.05
C ASP A 234 -12.36 2.07 -11.77
N LEU A 235 -11.74 3.14 -11.24
CA LEU A 235 -12.15 3.80 -10.00
C LEU A 235 -13.48 4.54 -10.11
N HIS A 236 -13.98 4.76 -11.32
CA HIS A 236 -15.27 5.41 -11.59
C HIS A 236 -16.40 4.43 -11.96
N ASP A 237 -16.10 3.11 -12.05
CA ASP A 237 -17.14 2.11 -12.29
C ASP A 237 -18.01 1.97 -11.01
N PRO A 238 -19.35 2.16 -11.09
CA PRO A 238 -20.24 2.11 -9.92
C PRO A 238 -20.22 0.75 -9.20
N ASP A 239 -19.78 -0.32 -9.86
CA ASP A 239 -19.61 -1.64 -9.25
C ASP A 239 -18.27 -1.77 -8.48
N PHE A 240 -17.40 -0.75 -8.55
CA PHE A 240 -16.16 -0.69 -7.78
C PHE A 240 -16.46 -0.14 -6.38
N GLU A 241 -16.82 -1.05 -5.46
CA GLU A 241 -17.33 -0.75 -4.12
C GLU A 241 -16.35 -1.18 -3.04
N SER A 242 -16.24 -0.37 -1.98
CA SER A 242 -15.45 -0.69 -0.79
C SER A 242 -16.12 -0.14 0.47
N ALA A 243 -15.80 -0.70 1.64
CA ALA A 243 -16.17 -0.15 2.93
C ALA A 243 -15.00 0.59 3.61
N LEU A 244 -13.82 0.59 3.00
CA LEU A 244 -12.65 1.32 3.44
C LEU A 244 -11.84 1.80 2.24
N ALA A 245 -11.35 3.04 2.29
CA ALA A 245 -10.33 3.56 1.40
C ALA A 245 -9.21 4.20 2.22
N LEU A 246 -7.96 3.81 1.94
CA LEU A 246 -6.75 4.43 2.46
C LEU A 246 -6.04 5.12 1.30
N VAL A 247 -5.82 6.42 1.40
CA VAL A 247 -5.20 7.24 0.35
C VAL A 247 -3.93 7.91 0.85
N HIS A 248 -3.04 8.20 -0.07
CA HIS A 248 -1.81 8.92 0.24
C HIS A 248 -1.37 9.79 -0.94
N GLN A 249 -0.98 11.02 -0.61
CA GLN A 249 -0.25 11.93 -1.49
C GLN A 249 1.21 11.99 -1.03
N ARG A 250 2.12 11.56 -1.89
CA ARG A 250 3.54 11.44 -1.55
C ARG A 250 4.27 12.75 -1.72
N PHE A 251 5.14 13.05 -0.77
CA PHE A 251 6.24 14.00 -0.89
C PHE A 251 7.54 13.25 -0.62
N SER A 252 8.41 13.16 -1.62
CA SER A 252 9.68 12.45 -1.50
C SER A 252 10.80 13.40 -1.13
N THR A 253 11.49 13.13 -0.03
CA THR A 253 12.63 13.93 0.42
C THR A 253 13.97 13.27 0.10
N ASN A 254 14.06 11.93 0.19
CA ASN A 254 15.32 11.18 0.17
C ASN A 254 15.48 10.25 -1.03
N THR A 255 14.44 10.02 -1.82
CA THR A 255 14.48 9.11 -2.97
C THR A 255 13.84 9.76 -4.19
N PHE A 256 14.42 9.53 -5.37
CA PHE A 256 13.79 9.98 -6.62
C PHE A 256 12.42 9.31 -6.77
N PRO A 257 11.41 10.02 -7.30
CA PRO A 257 10.10 9.47 -7.57
C PRO A 257 10.19 8.27 -8.51
N ALA A 258 9.40 7.23 -8.20
CA ALA A 258 9.25 6.07 -9.06
C ALA A 258 7.85 5.45 -8.84
N TRP A 259 7.30 4.82 -9.87
CA TRP A 259 5.99 4.17 -9.84
C TRP A 259 5.83 3.21 -8.66
N SER A 260 6.84 2.41 -8.37
CA SER A 260 6.85 1.44 -7.27
C SER A 260 6.88 2.07 -5.89
N LEU A 261 7.41 3.30 -5.76
CA LEU A 261 7.59 3.99 -4.49
C LEU A 261 6.38 4.84 -4.08
N ALA A 262 5.39 5.01 -4.95
CA ALA A 262 4.12 5.63 -4.58
C ALA A 262 3.43 4.82 -3.46
N HIS A 263 2.73 5.53 -2.57
CA HIS A 263 1.90 4.95 -1.51
C HIS A 263 0.43 4.80 -1.98
N PRO A 264 -0.41 4.02 -1.27
CA PRO A 264 -0.10 3.15 -0.14
C PRO A 264 0.73 1.93 -0.53
N TYR A 265 1.35 1.30 0.49
CA TYR A 265 1.85 -0.06 0.40
C TYR A 265 0.77 -1.07 0.80
N ARG A 266 1.13 -2.35 1.04
CA ARG A 266 0.15 -3.42 1.26
C ARG A 266 -0.55 -3.33 2.60
N TYR A 267 0.16 -2.88 3.62
CA TYR A 267 -0.34 -2.73 4.98
C TYR A 267 -0.45 -1.29 5.43
N ILE A 268 0.39 -0.40 4.91
CA ILE A 268 0.54 0.96 5.44
C ILE A 268 0.52 2.05 4.37
N ALA A 269 0.11 3.24 4.82
CA ALA A 269 0.53 4.52 4.28
C ALA A 269 1.29 5.28 5.37
N HIS A 270 2.44 5.85 5.04
CA HIS A 270 3.35 6.48 5.98
C HIS A 270 3.70 7.89 5.51
N ASN A 271 3.64 8.82 6.43
CA ASN A 271 4.13 10.18 6.28
C ASN A 271 5.17 10.44 7.36
N GLY A 272 6.39 10.74 6.96
CA GLY A 272 7.54 10.90 7.85
C GLY A 272 8.76 10.18 7.30
N GLU A 273 9.70 9.83 8.17
CA GLU A 273 10.96 9.20 7.81
C GLU A 273 11.41 8.20 8.88
N ILE A 274 11.81 7.01 8.43
CA ILE A 274 12.48 6.02 9.28
C ILE A 274 14.00 6.25 9.17
N ASN A 275 14.57 6.98 10.11
CA ASN A 275 15.97 7.38 10.09
C ASN A 275 16.95 6.23 10.34
N THR A 276 16.51 5.17 11.01
CA THR A 276 17.30 3.98 11.34
C THR A 276 17.34 2.92 10.24
N LEU A 277 16.76 3.19 9.07
CA LEU A 277 16.53 2.27 7.97
C LEU A 277 17.71 1.33 7.67
N ARG A 278 18.93 1.87 7.55
CA ARG A 278 20.11 1.07 7.21
C ARG A 278 20.39 -0.02 8.26
N GLY A 279 20.26 0.33 9.53
CA GLY A 279 20.40 -0.62 10.64
C GLY A 279 19.28 -1.67 10.61
N ASN A 280 18.04 -1.25 10.40
CA ASN A 280 16.88 -2.13 10.35
C ASN A 280 16.99 -3.16 9.22
N VAL A 281 17.39 -2.75 8.01
CA VAL A 281 17.60 -3.66 6.86
C VAL A 281 18.73 -4.66 7.16
N ASN A 282 19.83 -4.20 7.75
CA ASN A 282 20.94 -5.07 8.13
C ASN A 282 20.54 -6.10 9.20
N TRP A 283 19.78 -5.68 10.22
CA TRP A 283 19.27 -6.59 11.24
C TRP A 283 18.29 -7.61 10.70
N MET A 284 17.39 -7.18 9.79
CA MET A 284 16.49 -8.12 9.10
C MET A 284 17.29 -9.16 8.31
N ALA A 285 18.36 -8.78 7.63
CA ALA A 285 19.22 -9.70 6.92
C ALA A 285 19.98 -10.65 7.88
N ALA A 286 20.49 -10.14 9.00
CA ALA A 286 21.20 -10.93 10.00
C ALA A 286 20.32 -12.02 10.64
N ARG A 287 19.02 -11.74 10.82
CA ARG A 287 18.06 -12.70 11.38
C ARG A 287 17.74 -13.87 10.47
N GLN A 288 18.10 -13.81 9.20
CA GLN A 288 17.76 -14.85 8.22
C GLN A 288 18.10 -16.28 8.69
N ALA A 289 19.23 -16.44 9.40
CA ALA A 289 19.68 -17.75 9.85
C ALA A 289 18.98 -18.27 11.10
N SER A 290 18.36 -17.39 11.91
CA SER A 290 17.79 -17.71 13.22
C SER A 290 16.26 -17.65 13.27
N VAL A 291 15.63 -16.94 12.35
CA VAL A 291 14.18 -16.78 12.32
C VAL A 291 13.50 -18.09 11.93
N SER A 292 12.48 -18.46 12.69
CA SER A 292 11.60 -19.58 12.39
C SER A 292 10.12 -19.19 12.66
N SER A 293 9.22 -19.81 11.94
CA SER A 293 7.79 -19.70 12.20
C SER A 293 7.11 -21.01 11.83
N PRO A 294 6.27 -21.59 12.71
CA PRO A 294 5.52 -22.80 12.40
C PRO A 294 4.55 -22.60 11.23
N LEU A 295 4.09 -21.34 11.02
CA LEU A 295 3.16 -21.01 9.94
C LEU A 295 3.82 -21.00 8.56
N PHE A 296 5.08 -20.66 8.48
CA PHE A 296 5.87 -20.75 7.24
C PHE A 296 6.52 -22.11 7.05
N GLY A 297 6.93 -22.75 8.14
CA GLY A 297 7.72 -23.99 8.07
C GLY A 297 8.93 -23.82 7.16
N LYS A 298 9.14 -24.77 6.23
CA LYS A 298 10.26 -24.73 5.27
C LYS A 298 10.14 -23.61 4.23
N ASP A 299 8.93 -23.07 4.02
CA ASP A 299 8.70 -22.02 3.04
C ASP A 299 9.34 -20.67 3.43
N ILE A 300 9.76 -20.51 4.71
CA ILE A 300 10.50 -19.33 5.17
C ILE A 300 11.74 -19.05 4.34
N ASN A 301 12.38 -20.09 3.81
CA ASN A 301 13.57 -19.95 2.96
C ASN A 301 13.29 -19.30 1.59
N LYS A 302 12.02 -19.26 1.17
CA LYS A 302 11.59 -18.61 -0.08
C LYS A 302 11.41 -17.10 0.07
N LEU A 303 11.35 -16.59 1.31
CA LEU A 303 10.94 -15.21 1.59
C LEU A 303 12.12 -14.21 1.48
N TRP A 304 13.33 -14.67 1.54
CA TRP A 304 14.52 -13.82 1.57
C TRP A 304 14.99 -13.37 0.19
N PRO A 305 15.47 -12.12 0.08
CA PRO A 305 15.55 -11.10 1.14
C PRO A 305 14.16 -10.53 1.45
N ILE A 306 13.94 -10.07 2.68
CA ILE A 306 12.68 -9.40 3.06
C ILE A 306 12.60 -8.04 2.37
N SER A 307 13.65 -7.22 2.50
CA SER A 307 13.79 -5.94 1.82
C SER A 307 14.87 -6.01 0.75
N TYR A 308 14.75 -5.17 -0.28
CA TYR A 308 15.68 -5.11 -1.41
C TYR A 308 16.42 -3.77 -1.38
N GLU A 309 17.63 -3.76 -1.91
CA GLU A 309 18.40 -2.53 -2.10
C GLU A 309 17.67 -1.55 -3.01
N GLY A 310 17.71 -0.27 -2.68
CA GLY A 310 17.06 0.80 -3.44
C GLY A 310 15.55 0.98 -3.14
N GLN A 311 15.00 0.25 -2.17
CA GLN A 311 13.66 0.53 -1.65
C GLN A 311 13.66 1.72 -0.70
N SER A 312 12.51 2.44 -0.62
CA SER A 312 12.31 3.48 0.39
C SER A 312 12.21 2.88 1.80
N ASP A 313 12.36 3.73 2.80
CA ASP A 313 12.15 3.39 4.21
C ASP A 313 10.78 2.73 4.44
N THR A 314 9.72 3.35 3.94
CA THR A 314 8.34 2.84 4.04
C THR A 314 8.18 1.48 3.35
N ALA A 315 8.80 1.28 2.17
CA ALA A 315 8.75 -0.01 1.48
C ALA A 315 9.42 -1.12 2.29
N CYS A 316 10.56 -0.82 2.92
CA CYS A 316 11.26 -1.76 3.79
C CYS A 316 10.45 -2.06 5.06
N PHE A 317 9.85 -1.02 5.66
CA PHE A 317 8.99 -1.16 6.81
C PHE A 317 7.77 -2.04 6.51
N ASP A 318 7.03 -1.75 5.42
CA ASP A 318 5.88 -2.54 4.98
C ASP A 318 6.24 -4.01 4.72
N ASN A 319 7.41 -4.27 4.13
CA ASN A 319 7.91 -5.63 3.93
C ASN A 319 8.19 -6.37 5.25
N ALA A 320 8.79 -5.69 6.23
CA ALA A 320 9.07 -6.27 7.54
C ALA A 320 7.78 -6.51 8.33
N LEU A 321 6.86 -5.55 8.30
CA LEU A 321 5.54 -5.67 8.93
C LEU A 321 4.75 -6.84 8.34
N GLU A 322 4.68 -6.94 7.01
CA GLU A 322 4.02 -8.05 6.33
C GLU A 322 4.62 -9.40 6.73
N PHE A 323 5.96 -9.49 6.82
CA PHE A 323 6.65 -10.70 7.26
C PHE A 323 6.24 -11.12 8.67
N LEU A 324 6.18 -10.18 9.61
CA LEU A 324 5.79 -10.43 10.99
C LEU A 324 4.32 -10.88 11.08
N VAL A 325 3.42 -10.17 10.39
CA VAL A 325 1.98 -10.49 10.41
C VAL A 325 1.72 -11.85 9.77
N GLN A 326 2.31 -12.12 8.61
CA GLN A 326 2.16 -13.43 7.97
C GLN A 326 2.89 -14.55 8.75
N GLY A 327 3.87 -14.19 9.58
CA GLY A 327 4.56 -15.08 10.52
C GLY A 327 3.78 -15.42 11.78
N GLY A 328 2.67 -14.71 12.04
CA GLY A 328 1.74 -15.02 13.13
C GLY A 328 1.54 -13.93 14.19
N TYR A 329 2.23 -12.81 14.11
CA TYR A 329 1.94 -11.65 14.97
C TYR A 329 0.62 -10.97 14.53
N SER A 330 -0.17 -10.47 15.49
CA SER A 330 -1.25 -9.56 15.12
C SER A 330 -0.67 -8.26 14.56
N LEU A 331 -1.42 -7.57 13.71
CA LEU A 331 -0.96 -6.31 13.11
C LEU A 331 -0.61 -5.28 14.18
N ALA A 332 -1.43 -5.14 15.23
CA ALA A 332 -1.19 -4.22 16.33
C ALA A 332 0.10 -4.59 17.09
N HIS A 333 0.31 -5.86 17.43
CA HIS A 333 1.51 -6.33 18.10
C HIS A 333 2.77 -6.04 17.27
N ALA A 334 2.75 -6.40 15.98
CA ALA A 334 3.88 -6.15 15.08
C ALA A 334 4.21 -4.65 14.97
N MET A 335 3.20 -3.78 14.90
CA MET A 335 3.40 -2.34 14.90
C MET A 335 4.02 -1.83 16.18
N MET A 336 3.50 -2.23 17.34
CA MET A 336 4.05 -1.83 18.65
C MET A 336 5.48 -2.35 18.86
N MET A 337 5.81 -3.51 18.30
CA MET A 337 7.17 -4.06 18.34
C MET A 337 8.13 -3.28 17.45
N MET A 338 7.70 -2.86 16.25
CA MET A 338 8.54 -2.14 15.30
C MET A 338 8.67 -0.65 15.64
N ILE A 339 7.60 -0.03 16.14
CA ILE A 339 7.57 1.38 16.56
C ILE A 339 7.13 1.43 18.03
N PRO A 340 8.06 1.14 18.97
CA PRO A 340 7.74 1.20 20.38
C PRO A 340 7.55 2.64 20.85
N GLU A 341 6.65 2.86 21.82
CA GLU A 341 6.64 4.09 22.58
C GLU A 341 7.96 4.29 23.33
N ALA A 342 8.28 5.52 23.70
CA ALA A 342 9.42 5.82 24.55
C ALA A 342 9.18 5.25 25.96
N TRP A 343 9.62 4.03 26.19
CA TRP A 343 9.35 3.26 27.41
C TRP A 343 10.47 3.32 28.44
N ALA A 344 11.73 3.43 28.00
CA ALA A 344 12.88 3.47 28.89
C ALA A 344 12.86 4.74 29.75
N GLY A 345 12.83 4.55 31.07
CA GLY A 345 12.81 5.66 32.04
C GLY A 345 11.50 6.47 32.04
N ASN A 346 10.43 6.04 31.40
CA ASN A 346 9.13 6.71 31.46
C ASN A 346 8.38 6.38 32.75
N PRO A 347 8.26 7.33 33.71
CA PRO A 347 7.61 7.07 34.99
C PRO A 347 6.08 6.98 34.90
N LEU A 348 5.49 7.42 33.79
CA LEU A 348 4.03 7.42 33.54
C LEU A 348 3.53 6.15 32.90
N MET A 349 4.44 5.30 32.41
CA MET A 349 4.06 4.04 31.76
C MET A 349 3.81 2.96 32.81
N ASP A 350 2.67 2.28 32.71
CA ASP A 350 2.35 1.13 33.52
C ASP A 350 3.36 -0.02 33.33
N GLU A 351 3.47 -0.89 34.36
CA GLU A 351 4.47 -1.96 34.37
C GLU A 351 4.24 -3.00 33.28
N GLU A 352 3.00 -3.33 32.96
CA GLU A 352 2.66 -4.33 31.93
C GLU A 352 3.09 -3.85 30.53
N ARG A 353 2.80 -2.58 30.19
CA ARG A 353 3.20 -1.96 28.94
C ARG A 353 4.72 -1.85 28.85
N ARG A 354 5.39 -1.48 29.94
CA ARG A 354 6.86 -1.42 30.00
C ARG A 354 7.47 -2.79 29.75
N ALA A 355 6.98 -3.83 30.43
CA ALA A 355 7.45 -5.20 30.26
C ALA A 355 7.24 -5.69 28.81
N PHE A 356 6.12 -5.31 28.17
CA PHE A 356 5.87 -5.61 26.77
C PHE A 356 6.96 -5.00 25.86
N TYR A 357 7.26 -3.72 26.01
CA TYR A 357 8.27 -3.06 25.19
C TYR A 357 9.69 -3.55 25.48
N GLU A 358 10.04 -3.77 26.75
CA GLU A 358 11.33 -4.31 27.13
C GLU A 358 11.57 -5.71 26.54
N TYR A 359 10.58 -6.58 26.60
CA TYR A 359 10.65 -7.90 25.97
C TYR A 359 10.79 -7.81 24.45
N ASN A 360 9.98 -7.01 23.77
CA ASN A 360 10.00 -6.89 22.35
C ASN A 360 11.25 -6.18 21.81
N ALA A 361 11.85 -5.27 22.58
CA ALA A 361 13.13 -4.63 22.24
C ALA A 361 14.32 -5.63 22.19
N ALA A 362 14.21 -6.75 22.89
CA ALA A 362 15.17 -7.85 22.76
C ALA A 362 15.00 -8.66 21.47
N LEU A 363 13.83 -8.60 20.82
CA LEU A 363 13.51 -9.35 19.62
C LEU A 363 13.64 -8.52 18.33
N MET A 364 13.34 -7.24 18.41
CA MET A 364 13.30 -6.32 17.27
C MET A 364 13.89 -4.97 17.67
N GLU A 365 14.83 -4.47 16.88
CA GLU A 365 15.28 -3.08 16.98
C GLU A 365 14.16 -2.13 16.57
N PRO A 366 14.06 -0.93 17.17
CA PRO A 366 13.08 0.05 16.77
C PRO A 366 13.34 0.56 15.36
N TRP A 367 12.26 0.74 14.61
CA TRP A 367 12.24 1.48 13.36
C TRP A 367 11.90 2.93 13.70
N ASP A 368 12.93 3.75 13.90
CA ASP A 368 12.83 5.04 14.55
C ASP A 368 12.91 6.20 13.57
N GLY A 369 12.12 7.23 13.86
CA GLY A 369 12.00 8.47 13.11
C GLY A 369 10.63 9.12 13.33
N PRO A 370 10.44 10.37 12.88
CA PRO A 370 9.13 11.01 12.90
C PRO A 370 8.19 10.26 11.95
N ALA A 371 7.16 9.63 12.49
CA ALA A 371 6.28 8.77 11.70
C ALA A 371 4.80 8.98 12.03
N ALA A 372 3.99 9.25 11.00
CA ALA A 372 2.55 9.13 11.03
C ALA A 372 2.12 8.00 10.10
N ILE A 373 1.61 6.91 10.67
CA ILE A 373 1.30 5.69 9.94
C ILE A 373 -0.18 5.37 10.03
N ALA A 374 -0.82 5.22 8.86
CA ALA A 374 -2.15 4.66 8.76
C ALA A 374 -2.08 3.20 8.31
N LEU A 375 -2.82 2.35 9.00
CA LEU A 375 -2.85 0.92 8.77
C LEU A 375 -4.05 0.51 7.92
N SER A 376 -3.85 -0.43 7.02
CA SER A 376 -4.95 -1.13 6.36
C SER A 376 -5.61 -2.09 7.34
N LEU A 377 -6.67 -1.63 8.02
CA LEU A 377 -7.42 -2.43 9.00
C LEU A 377 -8.15 -3.63 8.39
N ILE A 378 -8.15 -3.78 7.09
CA ILE A 378 -8.77 -4.91 6.36
C ILE A 378 -8.11 -6.25 6.71
N HIS A 379 -6.89 -6.21 7.23
CA HIS A 379 -6.15 -7.39 7.66
C HIS A 379 -6.41 -7.82 9.11
N ILE A 380 -7.26 -7.10 9.83
CA ILE A 380 -7.62 -7.40 11.22
C ILE A 380 -8.88 -8.27 11.29
#